data_261bd976d0425a4a5efa9d3e9adac4cd
#
_entry.id   261bd976d0425a4a5efa9d3e9adac4cd
#
_cell.length_a   1.000
_cell.length_b   1.000
_cell.length_c   1.000
_cell.angle_alpha   90.00
_cell.angle_beta   90.00
_cell.angle_gamma   90.00
#
_symmetry.space_group_name_H-M   'P 1'
#
loop_
_entity.id
_entity.type
_entity.pdbx_description
1 polymer ?
#
loop_
_entity_poly.entity_id
_entity_poly.type
_entity_poly.pdbx_seq_one_letter_code
_entity_poly.pdbx_strand_id
1 'polypeptide(L)'
;FYIGSRSVDEGEEVILAENNIRTIRMPQIQQNGIEACCREILQQINTPYIHLSFDVDFMDAAEFSATGLPIPDGPSIEQTHQALRVLFSDPRVCSADFVEYSPKHDRNDQGLHTCLSLMENIFTSLAQSHR
;
A
#
# COMPACT_ATOMS: atom_id res chain seq x y z
N PHE A 1 4.38 5.96 9.10
CA PHE A 1 4.37 4.50 8.94
C PHE A 1 4.62 4.12 7.49
N TYR A 2 5.40 3.08 7.29
CA TYR A 2 5.57 2.43 5.99
C TYR A 2 5.13 0.97 6.08
N ILE A 3 4.57 0.43 4.99
CA ILE A 3 4.21 -0.97 4.89
C ILE A 3 4.68 -1.53 3.54
N GLY A 4 5.34 -2.68 3.57
CA GLY A 4 5.78 -3.40 2.37
C GLY A 4 7.03 -2.83 1.68
N SER A 5 7.74 -1.86 2.29
CA SER A 5 8.97 -1.29 1.74
C SER A 5 10.04 -2.37 1.55
N ARG A 6 10.64 -2.41 0.36
CA ARG A 6 11.66 -3.41 -0.02
C ARG A 6 12.99 -2.79 -0.43
N SER A 7 12.95 -1.69 -1.16
CA SER A 7 14.15 -0.99 -1.63
C SER A 7 14.43 0.19 -0.71
N VAL A 8 15.13 -0.07 0.40
CA VAL A 8 15.51 0.94 1.39
C VAL A 8 17.03 0.88 1.54
N ASP A 9 17.70 2.00 1.31
CA ASP A 9 19.16 2.08 1.47
C ASP A 9 19.59 2.38 2.92
N GLU A 10 20.91 2.32 3.18
CA GLU A 10 21.44 2.55 4.53
C GLU A 10 21.14 3.96 5.06
N GLY A 11 21.13 4.97 4.18
CA GLY A 11 20.80 6.35 4.56
C GLY A 11 19.34 6.51 4.95
N GLU A 12 18.45 5.88 4.20
CA GLU A 12 17.02 5.84 4.51
C GLU A 12 16.74 5.10 5.81
N GLU A 13 17.43 3.98 6.08
CA GLU A 13 17.30 3.26 7.37
C GLU A 13 17.65 4.15 8.55
N VAL A 14 18.70 4.95 8.44
CA VAL A 14 19.09 5.92 9.49
C VAL A 14 17.97 6.95 9.71
N ILE A 15 17.44 7.52 8.61
CA ILE A 15 16.35 8.51 8.67
C ILE A 15 15.08 7.91 9.30
N LEU A 16 14.71 6.71 8.92
CA LEU A 16 13.56 6.00 9.49
C LEU A 16 13.72 5.80 10.99
N ALA A 17 14.91 5.37 11.42
CA ALA A 17 15.22 5.14 12.84
C ALA A 17 15.24 6.45 13.66
N GLU A 18 15.94 7.47 13.19
CA GLU A 18 16.04 8.77 13.87
C GLU A 18 14.70 9.48 14.04
N ASN A 19 13.77 9.29 13.09
CA ASN A 19 12.44 9.87 13.12
C ASN A 19 11.37 8.95 13.72
N ASN A 20 11.76 7.79 14.25
CA ASN A 20 10.86 6.78 14.81
C ASN A 20 9.74 6.38 13.81
N ILE A 21 10.08 6.30 12.52
CA ILE A 21 9.13 5.88 11.48
C ILE A 21 9.04 4.35 11.50
N ARG A 22 7.90 3.85 11.92
CA ARG A 22 7.67 2.42 11.95
C ARG A 22 7.46 1.88 10.54
N THR A 23 8.16 0.79 10.23
CA THR A 23 8.08 0.08 8.95
C THR A 23 7.67 -1.36 9.19
N ILE A 24 6.62 -1.82 8.50
CA ILE A 24 6.25 -3.23 8.42
C ILE A 24 6.78 -3.79 7.10
N ARG A 25 7.66 -4.76 7.18
CA ARG A 25 8.35 -5.36 6.03
C ARG A 25 7.73 -6.69 5.61
N MET A 26 8.09 -7.15 4.41
CA MET A 26 7.54 -8.38 3.83
C MET A 26 7.64 -9.63 4.72
N PRO A 27 8.74 -9.90 5.45
CA PRO A 27 8.79 -11.04 6.37
C PRO A 27 7.69 -11.00 7.45
N GLN A 28 7.36 -9.80 7.96
CA GLN A 28 6.30 -9.62 8.94
C GLN A 28 4.91 -9.80 8.30
N ILE A 29 4.73 -9.30 7.07
CA ILE A 29 3.49 -9.48 6.30
C ILE A 29 3.26 -10.97 6.00
N GLN A 30 4.31 -11.70 5.61
CA GLN A 30 4.24 -13.13 5.35
C GLN A 30 3.90 -13.95 6.60
N GLN A 31 4.41 -13.54 7.76
CA GLN A 31 4.16 -14.21 9.02
C GLN A 31 2.75 -13.95 9.58
N ASN A 32 2.31 -12.70 9.54
CA ASN A 32 1.10 -12.24 10.26
C ASN A 32 -0.12 -12.06 9.35
N GLY A 33 0.10 -11.97 8.04
CA GLY A 33 -0.90 -11.60 7.04
C GLY A 33 -1.06 -10.09 6.90
N ILE A 34 -1.36 -9.66 5.67
CA ILE A 34 -1.43 -8.24 5.31
C ILE A 34 -2.51 -7.47 6.06
N GLU A 35 -3.68 -8.07 6.25
CA GLU A 35 -4.79 -7.42 6.97
C GLU A 35 -4.45 -7.16 8.44
N ALA A 36 -3.80 -8.13 9.11
CA ALA A 36 -3.41 -7.98 10.51
C ALA A 36 -2.36 -6.85 10.65
N CYS A 37 -1.40 -6.78 9.74
CA CYS A 37 -0.41 -5.71 9.68
C CYS A 37 -1.05 -4.33 9.49
N CYS A 38 -2.03 -4.20 8.59
CA CYS A 38 -2.76 -2.95 8.39
C CYS A 38 -3.53 -2.54 9.65
N ARG A 39 -4.25 -3.47 10.30
CA ARG A 39 -4.95 -3.20 11.55
C ARG A 39 -4.00 -2.77 12.67
N GLU A 40 -2.84 -3.40 12.77
CA GLU A 40 -1.80 -3.04 13.74
C GLU A 40 -1.33 -1.59 13.55
N ILE A 41 -1.10 -1.15 12.32
CA ILE A 41 -0.75 0.24 12.01
C ILE A 41 -1.87 1.19 12.44
N LEU A 42 -3.10 0.92 12.03
CA LEU A 42 -4.26 1.77 12.35
C LEU A 42 -4.46 1.93 13.86
N GLN A 43 -4.21 0.88 14.65
CA GLN A 43 -4.29 0.93 16.12
C GLN A 43 -3.21 1.81 16.76
N GLN A 44 -2.07 1.98 16.10
CA GLN A 44 -0.95 2.78 16.61
C GLN A 44 -1.03 4.25 16.20
N ILE A 45 -1.86 4.59 15.21
CA ILE A 45 -2.06 5.96 14.77
C ILE A 45 -3.07 6.65 15.70
N ASN A 46 -2.61 7.69 16.41
CA ASN A 46 -3.42 8.45 17.37
C ASN A 46 -3.86 9.82 16.83
N THR A 47 -3.87 10.00 15.51
CA THR A 47 -4.33 11.24 14.86
C THR A 47 -5.79 11.12 14.42
N PRO A 48 -6.55 12.23 14.41
CA PRO A 48 -7.94 12.23 13.96
C PRO A 48 -8.08 12.10 12.44
N TYR A 49 -6.99 12.34 11.70
CA TYR A 49 -6.95 12.28 10.23
C TYR A 49 -5.74 11.49 9.77
N ILE A 50 -5.94 10.66 8.75
CA ILE A 50 -4.89 9.85 8.12
C ILE A 50 -4.89 10.17 6.63
N HIS A 51 -3.71 10.48 6.10
CA HIS A 51 -3.45 10.48 4.67
C HIS A 51 -2.76 9.16 4.29
N LEU A 52 -3.26 8.50 3.25
CA LEU A 52 -2.66 7.28 2.71
C LEU A 52 -2.01 7.56 1.36
N SER A 53 -0.70 7.43 1.26
CA SER A 53 -0.01 7.40 -0.03
C SER A 53 0.16 5.96 -0.47
N PHE A 54 -0.48 5.60 -1.59
CA PHE A 54 -0.40 4.27 -2.17
C PHE A 54 0.44 4.30 -3.44
N ASP A 55 1.61 3.68 -3.36
CA ASP A 55 2.50 3.47 -4.48
C ASP A 55 2.23 2.11 -5.13
N VAL A 56 2.03 2.06 -6.45
CA VAL A 56 1.71 0.80 -7.14
C VAL A 56 2.88 -0.17 -7.18
N ASP A 57 4.11 0.27 -6.97
CA ASP A 57 5.27 -0.61 -6.85
C ASP A 57 5.30 -1.39 -5.52
N PHE A 58 4.38 -1.12 -4.61
CA PHE A 58 4.05 -1.97 -3.46
C PHE A 58 3.76 -3.40 -3.88
N MET A 59 3.10 -3.58 -5.03
CA MET A 59 2.75 -4.90 -5.56
C MET A 59 3.99 -5.65 -6.07
N ASP A 60 3.92 -6.98 -6.04
CA ASP A 60 4.97 -7.83 -6.58
C ASP A 60 5.18 -7.61 -8.09
N ALA A 61 6.44 -7.44 -8.51
CA ALA A 61 6.80 -7.19 -9.91
C ALA A 61 6.38 -8.32 -10.87
N ALA A 62 6.18 -9.54 -10.36
CA ALA A 62 5.70 -10.66 -11.17
C ALA A 62 4.21 -10.52 -11.54
N GLU A 63 3.41 -9.83 -10.72
CA GLU A 63 1.99 -9.60 -10.96
C GLU A 63 1.71 -8.20 -11.52
N PHE A 64 2.51 -7.19 -11.14
CA PHE A 64 2.33 -5.81 -11.57
C PHE A 64 3.66 -5.18 -11.99
N SER A 65 3.82 -4.91 -13.27
CA SER A 65 5.04 -4.32 -13.84
C SER A 65 4.84 -2.93 -14.45
N ALA A 66 3.63 -2.35 -14.37
CA ALA A 66 3.29 -1.05 -14.95
C ALA A 66 3.74 0.12 -14.06
N THR A 67 4.98 0.10 -13.62
CA THR A 67 5.62 1.13 -12.79
C THR A 67 7.04 1.42 -13.29
N GLY A 68 7.61 2.53 -12.84
CA GLY A 68 8.99 2.92 -13.19
C GLY A 68 10.05 2.00 -12.59
N LEU A 69 9.79 1.43 -11.42
CA LEU A 69 10.72 0.56 -10.69
C LEU A 69 10.00 -0.69 -10.15
N PRO A 70 9.74 -1.70 -10.98
CA PRO A 70 9.11 -2.93 -10.52
C PRO A 70 10.04 -3.71 -9.59
N ILE A 71 9.63 -3.93 -8.34
CA ILE A 71 10.42 -4.59 -7.29
C ILE A 71 9.78 -5.94 -6.95
N PRO A 72 10.56 -7.05 -6.96
CA PRO A 72 10.05 -8.37 -6.63
C PRO A 72 9.77 -8.55 -5.13
N ASP A 73 9.16 -9.67 -4.78
CA ASP A 73 8.86 -10.11 -3.41
C ASP A 73 7.90 -9.16 -2.67
N GLY A 74 7.02 -8.48 -3.40
CA GLY A 74 5.96 -7.64 -2.87
C GLY A 74 4.68 -8.42 -2.54
N PRO A 75 3.67 -7.72 -2.00
CA PRO A 75 2.34 -8.30 -1.89
C PRO A 75 1.72 -8.59 -3.26
N SER A 76 0.93 -9.64 -3.35
CA SER A 76 0.13 -9.92 -4.54
C SER A 76 -0.94 -8.86 -4.78
N ILE A 77 -1.52 -8.82 -5.98
CA ILE A 77 -2.68 -7.95 -6.28
C ILE A 77 -3.82 -8.22 -5.29
N GLU A 78 -4.10 -9.50 -4.97
CA GLU A 78 -5.14 -9.86 -4.01
C GLU A 78 -4.83 -9.37 -2.59
N GLN A 79 -3.59 -9.52 -2.13
CA GLN A 79 -3.16 -8.98 -0.83
C GLN A 79 -3.24 -7.45 -0.81
N THR A 80 -2.98 -6.79 -1.93
CA THR A 80 -3.14 -5.34 -2.07
C THR A 80 -4.61 -4.92 -1.94
N HIS A 81 -5.54 -5.64 -2.58
CA HIS A 81 -6.97 -5.43 -2.37
C HIS A 81 -7.39 -5.58 -0.91
N GLN A 82 -6.86 -6.59 -0.21
CA GLN A 82 -7.13 -6.82 1.21
C GLN A 82 -6.59 -5.66 2.08
N ALA A 83 -5.36 -5.21 1.83
CA ALA A 83 -4.76 -4.09 2.53
C ALA A 83 -5.58 -2.80 2.38
N LEU A 84 -5.90 -2.42 1.14
CA LEU A 84 -6.66 -1.21 0.86
C LEU A 84 -8.06 -1.25 1.46
N ARG A 85 -8.73 -2.40 1.43
CA ARG A 85 -10.04 -2.58 2.09
C ARG A 85 -9.97 -2.32 3.59
N VAL A 86 -8.96 -2.84 4.27
CA VAL A 86 -8.78 -2.63 5.71
C VAL A 86 -8.45 -1.17 5.99
N LEU A 87 -7.50 -0.58 5.26
CA LEU A 87 -7.06 0.80 5.49
C LEU A 87 -8.19 1.80 5.26
N PHE A 88 -8.91 1.68 4.15
CA PHE A 88 -10.02 2.58 3.81
C PHE A 88 -11.34 2.28 4.55
N SER A 89 -11.41 1.23 5.34
CA SER A 89 -12.51 1.02 6.28
C SER A 89 -12.40 1.87 7.56
N ASP A 90 -11.22 2.44 7.84
CA ASP A 90 -11.03 3.34 8.96
C ASP A 90 -11.53 4.76 8.59
N PRO A 91 -12.52 5.31 9.31
CA PRO A 91 -13.10 6.62 8.97
C PRO A 91 -12.12 7.79 9.11
N ARG A 92 -10.96 7.59 9.74
CA ARG A 92 -9.91 8.60 9.84
C ARG A 92 -9.12 8.77 8.53
N VAL A 93 -9.16 7.78 7.63
CA VAL A 93 -8.52 7.88 6.31
C VAL A 93 -9.37 8.80 5.43
N CYS A 94 -8.96 10.05 5.33
CA CYS A 94 -9.73 11.12 4.69
C CYS A 94 -9.12 11.66 3.38
N SER A 95 -7.92 11.25 3.04
CA SER A 95 -7.25 11.59 1.79
C SER A 95 -6.27 10.51 1.37
N ALA A 96 -6.02 10.41 0.07
CA ALA A 96 -5.06 9.46 -0.47
C ALA A 96 -4.40 9.97 -1.76
N ASP A 97 -3.16 9.50 -1.98
CA ASP A 97 -2.49 9.52 -3.27
C ASP A 97 -2.48 8.12 -3.87
N PHE A 98 -2.54 8.05 -5.18
CA PHE A 98 -2.33 6.84 -5.96
C PHE A 98 -1.23 7.16 -6.98
N VAL A 99 -0.01 6.63 -6.78
CA VAL A 99 1.17 7.11 -7.47
C VAL A 99 1.95 6.00 -8.17
N GLU A 100 2.91 6.39 -9.01
CA GLU A 100 3.89 5.56 -9.72
C GLU A 100 3.32 4.66 -10.83
N TYR A 101 2.03 4.74 -11.18
CA TYR A 101 1.55 4.06 -12.38
C TYR A 101 2.20 4.66 -13.63
N SER A 102 2.84 3.79 -14.42
CA SER A 102 3.55 4.17 -15.64
C SER A 102 2.92 3.55 -16.89
N PRO A 103 2.12 4.30 -17.67
CA PRO A 103 1.53 3.79 -18.92
C PRO A 103 2.58 3.28 -19.93
N LYS A 104 3.79 3.84 -19.88
CA LYS A 104 4.89 3.43 -20.76
C LYS A 104 5.35 1.99 -20.51
N HIS A 105 5.22 1.51 -19.28
CA HIS A 105 5.61 0.16 -18.88
C HIS A 105 4.43 -0.81 -18.84
N ASP A 106 3.21 -0.30 -19.05
CA ASP A 106 2.02 -1.14 -19.09
C ASP A 106 1.92 -1.93 -20.39
N ARG A 107 1.59 -3.20 -20.27
CA ARG A 107 1.40 -4.10 -21.43
C ARG A 107 -0.07 -4.42 -21.57
N ASN A 108 -0.64 -4.02 -22.72
CA ASN A 108 -2.05 -4.28 -23.06
C ASN A 108 -3.04 -3.76 -22.01
N ASP A 109 -2.74 -2.62 -21.39
CA ASP A 109 -3.57 -1.97 -20.37
C ASP A 109 -3.86 -2.84 -19.12
N GLN A 110 -3.08 -3.90 -18.88
CA GLN A 110 -3.27 -4.78 -17.73
C GLN A 110 -3.06 -4.05 -16.41
N GLY A 111 -2.02 -3.22 -16.34
CA GLY A 111 -1.74 -2.38 -15.18
C GLY A 111 -2.85 -1.35 -14.95
N LEU A 112 -3.35 -0.71 -16.02
CA LEU A 112 -4.49 0.20 -15.94
C LEU A 112 -5.73 -0.49 -15.36
N HIS A 113 -6.08 -1.67 -15.86
CA HIS A 113 -7.22 -2.42 -15.34
C HIS A 113 -7.05 -2.80 -13.87
N THR A 114 -5.84 -3.19 -13.46
CA THR A 114 -5.53 -3.45 -12.04
C THR A 114 -5.70 -2.18 -11.21
N CYS A 115 -5.14 -1.05 -11.63
CA CYS A 115 -5.30 0.22 -10.94
C CYS A 115 -6.76 0.64 -10.78
N LEU A 116 -7.56 0.52 -11.84
CA LEU A 116 -8.99 0.83 -11.79
C LEU A 116 -9.74 -0.08 -10.82
N SER A 117 -9.42 -1.38 -10.79
CA SER A 117 -10.01 -2.34 -9.84
C SER A 117 -9.66 -2.00 -8.39
N LEU A 118 -8.41 -1.59 -8.12
CA LEU A 118 -7.98 -1.14 -6.79
C LEU A 118 -8.71 0.14 -6.37
N MET A 119 -8.88 1.11 -7.27
CA MET A 119 -9.65 2.33 -7.02
C MET A 119 -11.12 2.05 -6.73
N GLU A 120 -11.75 1.14 -7.48
CA GLU A 120 -13.13 0.72 -7.22
C GLU A 120 -13.29 0.11 -5.82
N ASN A 121 -12.31 -0.72 -5.40
CA ASN A 121 -12.25 -1.26 -4.04
C ASN A 121 -12.18 -0.14 -2.99
N ILE A 122 -11.31 0.86 -3.20
CA ILE A 122 -11.18 2.03 -2.32
C ILE A 122 -12.51 2.77 -2.19
N PHE A 123 -13.14 3.13 -3.31
CA PHE A 123 -14.42 3.86 -3.29
C PHE A 123 -15.54 3.06 -2.63
N THR A 124 -15.57 1.73 -2.84
CA THR A 124 -16.54 0.84 -2.19
C THR A 124 -16.33 0.83 -0.67
N SER A 125 -15.08 0.75 -0.22
CA SER A 125 -14.74 0.75 1.21
C SER A 125 -15.10 2.08 1.88
N LEU A 126 -14.78 3.20 1.24
CA LEU A 126 -15.15 4.54 1.70
C LEU A 126 -16.67 4.73 1.80
N ALA A 127 -17.43 4.27 0.82
CA ALA A 127 -18.89 4.35 0.84
C ALA A 127 -19.52 3.53 1.99
N GLN A 128 -18.83 2.51 2.48
CA GLN A 128 -19.28 1.69 3.62
C GLN A 128 -18.89 2.30 4.97
N SER A 129 -17.70 2.92 5.07
CA SER A 129 -17.18 3.49 6.31
C SER A 129 -17.88 4.81 6.74
N HIS A 130 -18.54 5.50 5.80
CA HIS A 130 -19.25 6.76 6.04
C HIS A 130 -20.77 6.63 6.15
N ARG A 131 -21.28 5.41 6.32
CA ARG A 131 -22.70 5.14 6.63
C ARG A 131 -22.89 4.98 8.12
#